data_37413b1b857ee56a5d35d555ec6734ac
#
_entry.id   37413b1b857ee56a5d35d555ec6734ac
#
_cell.length_a   1.000
_cell.length_b   1.000
_cell.length_c   1.000
_cell.angle_alpha   90.00
_cell.angle_beta   90.00
_cell.angle_gamma   90.00
#
_symmetry.space_group_name_H-M   'P 1'
#
loop_
_entity.id
_entity.type
_entity.pdbx_description
1 polymer ?
#
loop_
_entity_poly.entity_id
_entity_poly.type
_entity_poly.pdbx_seq_one_letter_code
_entity_poly.pdbx_strand_id
1 'polypeptide(L)'
;WEFASHTWGHKDVAATSLDDLKRDDKKWKKYVAPILGETDMIIFAFGADIGDWEGYTSDNEKYEYYKSRGYRYFCNVDSSQYFVQITSEYFRQGRRNLDGYRMYYNPDMLSDLFDVSEVWDSSRPTPVPEM
;
A
#
# COMPACT_ATOMS: atom_id res chain seq x y z
N TRP A 1 2.81 7.89 16.64
CA TRP A 1 2.21 7.16 15.52
C TRP A 1 2.04 8.09 14.35
N GLU A 2 2.32 7.60 13.14
CA GLU A 2 1.97 8.28 11.90
C GLU A 2 0.82 7.49 11.25
N PHE A 3 -0.09 8.22 10.60
CA PHE A 3 -1.23 7.62 9.92
C PHE A 3 -1.11 7.84 8.42
N ALA A 4 -1.54 6.86 7.65
CA ALA A 4 -1.60 6.92 6.19
C ALA A 4 -3.04 6.78 5.71
N SER A 5 -3.36 7.40 4.58
CA SER A 5 -4.62 7.11 3.89
C SER A 5 -4.55 5.72 3.24
N HIS A 6 -5.56 4.89 3.50
CA HIS A 6 -5.76 3.64 2.78
C HIS A 6 -7.01 3.71 1.90
N THR A 7 -7.31 4.91 1.40
CA THR A 7 -8.55 5.32 0.73
C THR A 7 -9.77 5.26 1.66
N TRP A 8 -10.87 5.88 1.28
CA TRP A 8 -12.13 5.79 2.04
C TRP A 8 -12.83 4.46 1.79
N GLY A 9 -12.95 4.06 0.54
CA GLY A 9 -13.72 2.91 0.09
C GLY A 9 -12.87 1.71 -0.29
N HIS A 10 -11.60 1.62 0.17
CA HIS A 10 -10.69 0.51 -0.16
C HIS A 10 -10.66 0.22 -1.67
N LYS A 11 -10.39 1.28 -2.46
CA LYS A 11 -10.46 1.22 -3.92
C LYS A 11 -9.22 0.62 -4.55
N ASP A 12 -9.42 -0.21 -5.56
CA ASP A 12 -8.36 -0.56 -6.50
C ASP A 12 -8.03 0.67 -7.37
N VAL A 13 -6.90 1.30 -7.10
CA VAL A 13 -6.53 2.56 -7.75
C VAL A 13 -6.15 2.37 -9.22
N ALA A 14 -5.74 1.17 -9.64
CA ALA A 14 -5.46 0.89 -11.04
C ALA A 14 -6.76 0.83 -11.85
N ALA A 15 -7.74 0.07 -11.37
CA ALA A 15 -9.01 -0.16 -12.07
C ALA A 15 -10.05 0.96 -11.90
N THR A 16 -9.92 1.79 -10.85
CA THR A 16 -10.90 2.84 -10.54
C THR A 16 -10.66 4.09 -11.38
N SER A 17 -11.75 4.71 -11.87
CA SER A 17 -11.66 5.96 -12.62
C SER A 17 -11.11 7.12 -11.78
N LEU A 18 -10.45 8.10 -12.41
CA LEU A 18 -9.93 9.27 -11.71
C LEU A 18 -11.04 10.02 -10.94
N ASP A 19 -12.23 10.13 -11.52
CA ASP A 19 -13.35 10.83 -10.88
C ASP A 19 -13.87 10.10 -9.63
N ASP A 20 -13.86 8.77 -9.65
CA ASP A 20 -14.20 7.97 -8.49
C ASP A 20 -13.13 8.08 -7.40
N LEU A 21 -11.86 8.08 -7.77
CA LEU A 21 -10.75 8.32 -6.84
C LEU A 21 -10.84 9.71 -6.20
N LYS A 22 -11.18 10.73 -6.98
CA LYS A 22 -11.43 12.09 -6.45
C LYS A 22 -12.59 12.14 -5.47
N ARG A 23 -13.67 11.39 -5.73
CA ARG A 23 -14.79 11.29 -4.78
C ARG A 23 -14.41 10.55 -3.49
N ASP A 24 -13.63 9.52 -3.64
CA ASP A 24 -13.13 8.72 -2.51
C ASP A 24 -12.19 9.53 -1.61
N ASP A 25 -11.19 10.19 -2.17
CA ASP A 25 -10.25 11.06 -1.44
C ASP A 25 -10.97 12.21 -0.71
N LYS A 26 -11.96 12.84 -1.36
CA LYS A 26 -12.79 13.87 -0.70
C LYS A 26 -13.52 13.33 0.53
N LYS A 27 -14.00 12.09 0.49
CA LYS A 27 -14.65 11.46 1.65
C LYS A 27 -13.63 11.18 2.75
N TRP A 28 -12.46 10.65 2.41
CA TRP A 28 -11.39 10.43 3.37
C TRP A 28 -11.00 11.74 4.07
N LYS A 29 -10.71 12.79 3.31
CA LYS A 29 -10.39 14.13 3.81
C LYS A 29 -11.51 14.74 4.67
N LYS A 30 -12.77 14.45 4.36
CA LYS A 30 -13.92 14.97 5.12
C LYS A 30 -14.19 14.23 6.41
N TYR A 31 -14.04 12.90 6.43
CA TYR A 31 -14.54 12.08 7.54
C TYR A 31 -13.42 11.43 8.36
N VAL A 32 -12.24 11.24 7.81
CA VAL A 32 -11.12 10.57 8.48
C VAL A 32 -10.05 11.57 8.93
N ALA A 33 -9.60 12.45 8.06
CA ALA A 33 -8.57 13.42 8.37
C ALA A 33 -8.89 14.31 9.58
N PRO A 34 -10.14 14.74 9.86
CA PRO A 34 -10.45 15.49 11.07
C PRO A 34 -10.24 14.73 12.38
N ILE A 35 -10.19 13.38 12.30
CA ILE A 35 -9.99 12.51 13.48
C ILE A 35 -8.51 12.17 13.65
N LEU A 36 -7.83 11.81 12.56
CA LEU A 36 -6.47 11.30 12.59
C LEU A 36 -5.40 12.36 12.31
N GLY A 37 -5.78 13.49 11.75
CA GLY A 37 -4.87 14.48 11.19
C GLY A 37 -4.69 14.32 9.68
N GLU A 38 -4.13 15.35 9.05
CA GLU A 38 -3.72 15.29 7.65
C GLU A 38 -2.52 14.35 7.49
N THR A 39 -2.43 13.70 6.34
CA THR A 39 -1.30 12.86 5.97
C THR A 39 -0.88 13.12 4.53
N ASP A 40 0.40 13.00 4.27
CA ASP A 40 0.99 13.02 2.93
C ASP A 40 1.34 11.60 2.40
N MET A 41 0.91 10.57 3.15
CA MET A 41 1.13 9.17 2.81
C MET A 41 -0.15 8.49 2.37
N ILE A 42 -0.11 7.77 1.24
CA ILE A 42 -1.18 6.90 0.78
C ILE A 42 -0.68 5.46 0.59
N ILE A 43 -1.46 4.51 1.08
CA ILE A 43 -1.23 3.08 0.94
C ILE A 43 -2.29 2.53 0.01
N PHE A 44 -1.89 2.05 -1.14
CA PHE A 44 -2.83 1.51 -2.12
C PHE A 44 -3.35 0.14 -1.72
N ALA A 45 -4.65 -0.06 -1.89
CA ALA A 45 -5.32 -1.32 -1.65
C ALA A 45 -5.01 -2.33 -2.77
N PHE A 46 -5.13 -3.62 -2.46
CA PHE A 46 -4.98 -4.76 -3.39
C PHE A 46 -3.60 -4.89 -4.05
N GLY A 47 -2.58 -4.18 -3.55
CA GLY A 47 -1.29 -4.15 -4.23
C GLY A 47 -1.31 -3.37 -5.55
N ALA A 48 -2.40 -2.65 -5.82
CA ALA A 48 -2.54 -1.87 -7.05
C ALA A 48 -1.54 -0.71 -7.12
N ASP A 49 -1.25 -0.25 -8.33
CA ASP A 49 -0.40 0.89 -8.60
C ASP A 49 -1.06 1.84 -9.60
N ILE A 50 -0.81 3.14 -9.47
CA ILE A 50 -1.36 4.15 -10.38
C ILE A 50 -0.53 4.36 -11.64
N GLY A 51 0.69 3.85 -11.69
CA GLY A 51 1.63 4.00 -12.80
C GLY A 51 1.97 2.69 -13.50
N ASP A 52 1.19 1.63 -13.30
CA ASP A 52 1.46 0.31 -13.88
C ASP A 52 2.91 -0.14 -13.63
N TRP A 53 3.38 0.10 -12.41
CA TRP A 53 4.75 -0.17 -11.92
C TRP A 53 5.86 0.70 -12.54
N GLU A 54 5.56 1.52 -13.51
CA GLU A 54 6.47 2.52 -14.04
C GLU A 54 6.60 3.74 -13.11
N GLY A 55 7.65 4.54 -13.30
CA GLY A 55 7.86 5.78 -12.56
C GLY A 55 6.73 6.79 -12.81
N TYR A 56 6.32 7.50 -11.78
CA TYR A 56 5.26 8.51 -11.94
C TYR A 56 5.79 9.75 -12.65
N THR A 57 5.06 10.20 -13.65
CA THR A 57 5.34 11.40 -14.43
C THR A 57 4.15 12.36 -14.43
N SER A 58 4.36 13.58 -14.90
CA SER A 58 3.29 14.56 -15.06
C SER A 58 2.17 14.12 -16.02
N ASP A 59 2.40 13.13 -16.87
CA ASP A 59 1.39 12.59 -17.78
C ASP A 59 0.42 11.65 -17.09
N ASN A 60 0.74 11.22 -15.86
CA ASN A 60 -0.13 10.37 -15.06
C ASN A 60 -1.13 11.21 -14.27
N GLU A 61 -2.38 11.30 -14.78
CA GLU A 61 -3.44 12.12 -14.18
C GLU A 61 -3.78 11.73 -12.73
N LYS A 62 -3.68 10.44 -12.36
CA LYS A 62 -3.92 9.97 -11.00
C LYS A 62 -2.80 10.43 -10.07
N TYR A 63 -1.55 10.36 -10.51
CA TYR A 63 -0.42 10.87 -9.76
C TYR A 63 -0.52 12.38 -9.56
N GLU A 64 -0.74 13.15 -10.62
CA GLU A 64 -0.89 14.61 -10.54
C GLU A 64 -2.05 15.02 -9.62
N TYR A 65 -3.14 14.27 -9.63
CA TYR A 65 -4.22 14.49 -8.68
C TYR A 65 -3.76 14.30 -7.24
N TYR A 66 -3.20 13.13 -6.89
CA TYR A 66 -2.76 12.85 -5.51
C TYR A 66 -1.66 13.82 -5.05
N LYS A 67 -0.72 14.17 -5.93
CA LYS A 67 0.30 15.19 -5.68
C LYS A 67 -0.34 16.54 -5.34
N SER A 68 -1.35 16.97 -6.09
CA SER A 68 -2.09 18.21 -5.83
C SER A 68 -2.85 18.18 -4.49
N ARG A 69 -3.13 17.00 -3.96
CA ARG A 69 -3.77 16.79 -2.66
C ARG A 69 -2.78 16.72 -1.50
N GLY A 70 -1.48 16.84 -1.78
CA GLY A 70 -0.42 16.85 -0.79
C GLY A 70 0.23 15.48 -0.53
N TYR A 71 -0.16 14.43 -1.26
CA TYR A 71 0.48 13.13 -1.12
C TYR A 71 1.86 13.12 -1.75
N ARG A 72 2.84 12.58 -1.00
CA ARG A 72 4.25 12.47 -1.42
C ARG A 72 4.81 11.05 -1.22
N TYR A 73 4.19 10.26 -0.35
CA TYR A 73 4.58 8.89 -0.04
C TYR A 73 3.53 7.92 -0.57
N PHE A 74 3.93 7.08 -1.51
CA PHE A 74 3.07 6.12 -2.21
C PHE A 74 3.52 4.71 -1.87
N CYS A 75 2.68 3.97 -1.14
CA CYS A 75 3.00 2.62 -0.71
C CYS A 75 2.14 1.59 -1.43
N ASN A 76 2.79 0.68 -2.12
CA ASN A 76 2.18 -0.48 -2.78
C ASN A 76 2.38 -1.73 -1.92
N VAL A 77 1.73 -2.82 -2.29
CA VAL A 77 2.03 -4.16 -1.77
C VAL A 77 2.54 -5.01 -2.94
N ASP A 78 3.75 -5.51 -2.81
CA ASP A 78 4.26 -6.56 -3.67
C ASP A 78 4.50 -7.80 -2.82
N SER A 79 3.95 -8.93 -3.26
CA SER A 79 4.08 -10.17 -2.50
C SER A 79 5.41 -10.89 -2.71
N SER A 80 6.12 -10.60 -3.78
CA SER A 80 7.33 -11.29 -4.19
C SER A 80 8.60 -10.46 -3.99
N GLN A 81 8.51 -9.15 -4.14
CA GLN A 81 9.65 -8.25 -4.08
C GLN A 81 9.30 -7.00 -3.29
N TYR A 82 10.33 -6.30 -2.86
CA TYR A 82 10.20 -4.94 -2.36
C TYR A 82 11.06 -4.02 -3.24
N PHE A 83 10.61 -2.80 -3.40
CA PHE A 83 11.39 -1.77 -4.08
C PHE A 83 11.22 -0.43 -3.40
N VAL A 84 12.17 0.45 -3.62
CA VAL A 84 12.12 1.84 -3.18
C VAL A 84 12.52 2.72 -4.36
N GLN A 85 11.71 3.72 -4.64
CA GLN A 85 12.00 4.75 -5.62
C GLN A 85 11.92 6.12 -4.94
N ILE A 86 13.01 6.87 -5.02
CA ILE A 86 13.13 8.21 -4.41
C ILE A 86 13.38 9.21 -5.52
N THR A 87 12.53 10.21 -5.60
CA THR A 87 12.69 11.35 -6.51
C THR A 87 12.68 12.65 -5.72
N SER A 88 12.87 13.80 -6.39
CA SER A 88 12.70 15.11 -5.74
C SER A 88 11.24 15.42 -5.38
N GLU A 89 10.28 14.71 -5.95
CA GLU A 89 8.85 15.00 -5.83
C GLU A 89 8.08 13.97 -5.01
N TYR A 90 8.52 12.70 -5.04
CA TYR A 90 7.84 11.63 -4.32
C TYR A 90 8.78 10.53 -3.85
N PHE A 91 8.32 9.81 -2.85
CA PHE A 91 8.83 8.53 -2.40
C PHE A 91 7.80 7.45 -2.74
N ARG A 92 8.23 6.37 -3.35
CA ARG A 92 7.39 5.21 -3.67
C ARG A 92 8.03 3.94 -3.17
N GLN A 93 7.23 3.07 -2.55
CA GLN A 93 7.71 1.85 -1.91
C GLN A 93 6.76 0.69 -2.12
N GLY A 94 7.30 -0.43 -2.57
CA GLY A 94 6.66 -1.74 -2.46
C GLY A 94 6.86 -2.32 -1.07
N ARG A 95 5.82 -2.94 -0.50
CA ARG A 95 5.84 -3.57 0.83
C ARG A 95 5.64 -5.07 0.70
N ARG A 96 6.30 -5.83 1.53
CA ARG A 96 6.06 -7.29 1.66
C ARG A 96 5.25 -7.57 2.91
N ASN A 97 4.33 -8.52 2.81
CA ASN A 97 3.56 -8.98 3.96
C ASN A 97 4.43 -9.95 4.78
N LEU A 98 4.62 -9.63 6.05
CA LEU A 98 5.23 -10.49 7.06
C LEU A 98 4.13 -10.87 8.06
N ASP A 99 3.42 -11.93 7.76
CA ASP A 99 2.28 -12.39 8.55
C ASP A 99 2.32 -13.90 8.77
N GLY A 100 1.52 -14.39 9.72
CA GLY A 100 1.46 -15.80 10.06
C GLY A 100 0.98 -16.68 8.92
N TYR A 101 0.12 -16.14 8.04
CA TYR A 101 -0.34 -16.86 6.86
C TYR A 101 0.84 -17.18 5.92
N ARG A 102 1.66 -16.18 5.61
CA ARG A 102 2.84 -16.36 4.75
C ARG A 102 3.88 -17.28 5.38
N MET A 103 4.13 -17.11 6.67
CA MET A 103 5.05 -18.00 7.39
C MET A 103 4.64 -19.46 7.35
N TYR A 104 3.33 -19.73 7.38
CA TYR A 104 2.79 -21.08 7.40
C TYR A 104 2.64 -21.70 5.99
N TYR A 105 2.02 -20.97 5.05
CA TYR A 105 1.68 -21.51 3.73
C TYR A 105 2.73 -21.23 2.65
N ASN A 106 3.53 -20.17 2.80
CA ASN A 106 4.48 -19.71 1.79
C ASN A 106 5.84 -19.30 2.39
N PRO A 107 6.48 -20.14 3.26
CA PRO A 107 7.69 -19.74 3.97
C PRO A 107 8.84 -19.37 3.03
N ASP A 108 8.95 -20.03 1.87
CA ASP A 108 10.00 -19.77 0.88
C ASP A 108 9.98 -18.32 0.35
N MET A 109 8.81 -17.67 0.35
CA MET A 109 8.70 -16.26 -0.05
C MET A 109 9.35 -15.28 0.93
N LEU A 110 9.74 -15.74 2.10
CA LEU A 110 10.37 -14.94 3.16
C LEU A 110 11.84 -15.32 3.38
N SER A 111 12.35 -16.32 2.68
CA SER A 111 13.67 -16.92 2.91
C SER A 111 14.85 -15.97 2.71
N ASP A 112 14.66 -14.90 1.93
CA ASP A 112 15.65 -13.84 1.73
C ASP A 112 15.68 -12.81 2.88
N LEU A 113 14.69 -12.85 3.79
CA LEU A 113 14.59 -11.95 4.92
C LEU A 113 15.00 -12.61 6.23
N PHE A 114 14.54 -13.84 6.46
CA PHE A 114 14.83 -14.60 7.67
C PHE A 114 14.46 -16.08 7.51
N ASP A 115 14.98 -16.92 8.40
CA ASP A 115 14.56 -18.33 8.51
C ASP A 115 13.24 -18.40 9.28
N VAL A 116 12.16 -18.75 8.58
CA VAL A 116 10.83 -18.85 9.18
C VAL A 116 10.79 -19.87 10.31
N SER A 117 11.59 -20.94 10.25
CA SER A 117 11.61 -21.98 11.29
C SER A 117 12.13 -21.47 12.64
N GLU A 118 12.93 -20.41 12.65
CA GLU A 118 13.46 -19.80 13.87
C GLU A 118 12.46 -18.88 14.58
N VAL A 119 11.48 -18.36 13.83
CA VAL A 119 10.51 -17.37 14.35
C VAL A 119 9.08 -17.91 14.45
N TRP A 120 8.80 -19.03 13.79
CA TRP A 120 7.48 -19.66 13.81
C TRP A 120 7.19 -20.31 15.16
N ASP A 121 6.11 -19.88 15.81
CA ASP A 121 5.62 -20.48 17.04
C ASP A 121 4.55 -21.53 16.73
N SER A 122 4.96 -22.81 16.77
CA SER A 122 4.06 -23.95 16.47
C SER A 122 2.97 -24.18 17.52
N SER A 123 3.02 -23.50 18.66
CA SER A 123 1.97 -23.57 19.70
C SER A 123 0.76 -22.68 19.35
N ARG A 124 0.91 -21.77 18.38
CA ARG A 124 -0.18 -20.92 17.92
C ARG A 124 -1.16 -21.67 17.04
N PRO A 125 -2.45 -21.25 17.03
CA PRO A 125 -3.41 -21.78 16.08
C PRO A 125 -2.93 -21.63 14.64
N THR A 126 -3.23 -22.63 13.80
CA THR A 126 -3.00 -22.54 12.36
C THR A 126 -3.71 -21.31 11.78
N PRO A 127 -3.03 -20.52 10.94
CA PRO A 127 -3.66 -19.39 10.26
C PRO A 127 -4.88 -19.81 9.43
N VAL A 128 -5.81 -18.88 9.26
CA VAL A 128 -7.00 -19.12 8.42
C VAL A 128 -6.55 -19.53 7.02
N PRO A 129 -7.12 -20.60 6.44
CA PRO A 129 -6.80 -21.02 5.09
C PRO A 129 -7.11 -19.92 4.06
N GLU A 130 -6.45 -20.00 2.92
CA GLU A 130 -6.77 -19.15 1.77
C GLU A 130 -8.23 -19.34 1.36
N MET A 131 -8.96 -18.23 1.19
CA MET A 131 -10.37 -18.26 0.75
C MET A 131 -10.43 -18.28 -0.78
#